data_8ece49070b928eee0914d1b754ee31d4
#
_entry.id   8ece49070b928eee0914d1b754ee31d4
#
_cell.length_a   1.000
_cell.length_b   1.000
_cell.length_c   1.000
_cell.angle_alpha   90.00
_cell.angle_beta   90.00
_cell.angle_gamma   90.00
#
_symmetry.space_group_name_H-M   'P 1'
#
loop_
_entity.id
_entity.type
_entity.pdbx_description
1 polymer ?
#
loop_
_entity_poly.entity_id
_entity_poly.type
_entity_poly.pdbx_seq_one_letter_code
_entity_poly.pdbx_strand_id
1 'polypeptide(L)'
;MQKEKAPLGLYIHIPFCRQKCAYCDFYSLPRSEEKMDAYTAALLRHIEEVAPRTASHRVDTVYFGGGTPSYLGPDRLTKLLQTLRKRCPVARDAEITLEANPDSACDVKALRALRRAGFNRISLGVQSADDGLLRAIGRIHTFAQVQEAVAAVRKAGFKNLSMDLIYGLPGQTMQQWEDTLAAVIALAPEHISCYGLKLEPGTPLYDRRDSECFPDDDAQADMYLYAVTVLAQNGYEQYEISNFAKPGFASRHNLKYWHMEEYAGFGPGAHSDFGGVRYAYVRDLDSYISGRLILSESESDATLTRDYEYVMLSLRTAEGIDRRYFETTYRQRFQPMEDLFVQYERTGLAARTENGWRLTPRGFLVSNSIIVALEEALAVQKIRREQALAQRDYRII
;
A
#
# COMPACT_ATOMS: atom_id res chain seq x y z
N MET A 1 -15.01 -19.51 -26.31
CA MET A 1 -14.30 -18.38 -25.69
C MET A 1 -13.61 -18.92 -24.44
N GLN A 2 -12.27 -18.86 -24.35
CA GLN A 2 -11.60 -19.13 -23.08
C GLN A 2 -12.02 -18.03 -22.09
N LYS A 3 -12.53 -18.43 -20.94
CA LYS A 3 -12.87 -17.50 -19.87
C LYS A 3 -11.59 -16.76 -19.47
N GLU A 4 -11.62 -15.44 -19.47
CA GLU A 4 -10.48 -14.62 -19.06
C GLU A 4 -10.13 -15.00 -17.61
N LYS A 5 -8.82 -15.23 -17.36
CA LYS A 5 -8.37 -15.64 -16.02
C LYS A 5 -8.45 -14.43 -15.08
N ALA A 6 -8.93 -14.66 -13.86
CA ALA A 6 -9.02 -13.63 -12.84
C ALA A 6 -7.62 -13.03 -12.54
N PRO A 7 -7.51 -11.71 -12.34
CA PRO A 7 -6.25 -11.08 -11.97
C PRO A 7 -5.83 -11.49 -10.56
N LEU A 8 -4.51 -11.58 -10.33
CA LEU A 8 -3.93 -11.92 -9.02
C LEU A 8 -2.68 -11.09 -8.76
N GLY A 9 -2.57 -10.50 -7.57
CA GLY A 9 -1.35 -9.89 -7.07
C GLY A 9 -0.49 -10.89 -6.30
N LEU A 10 0.85 -10.82 -6.42
CA LEU A 10 1.75 -11.53 -5.52
C LEU A 10 2.53 -10.52 -4.69
N TYR A 11 2.49 -10.65 -3.37
CA TYR A 11 3.26 -9.86 -2.43
C TYR A 11 4.37 -10.70 -1.81
N ILE A 12 5.61 -10.23 -1.90
CA ILE A 12 6.79 -10.92 -1.39
C ILE A 12 7.37 -10.10 -0.25
N HIS A 13 7.20 -10.57 0.98
CA HIS A 13 7.69 -9.88 2.17
C HIS A 13 9.16 -10.19 2.44
N ILE A 14 10.03 -9.21 2.32
CA ILE A 14 11.46 -9.33 2.60
C ILE A 14 11.77 -8.64 3.93
N PRO A 15 11.99 -9.39 5.03
CA PRO A 15 12.08 -8.80 6.38
C PRO A 15 13.46 -8.29 6.76
N PHE A 16 14.27 -7.83 5.81
CA PHE A 16 15.64 -7.40 6.09
C PHE A 16 15.83 -5.91 5.86
N CYS A 17 16.49 -5.26 6.82
CA CYS A 17 16.94 -3.87 6.72
C CYS A 17 18.39 -3.76 7.18
N ARG A 18 19.14 -2.81 6.61
CA ARG A 18 20.46 -2.44 7.16
C ARG A 18 20.30 -1.82 8.55
N GLN A 19 19.29 -0.96 8.71
CA GLN A 19 18.90 -0.31 9.97
C GLN A 19 17.40 -0.16 10.03
N LYS A 20 16.79 -0.35 11.20
CA LYS A 20 15.37 -0.09 11.42
C LYS A 20 15.15 1.39 11.76
N CYS A 21 14.27 2.05 11.02
CA CYS A 21 13.92 3.45 11.24
C CYS A 21 13.11 3.63 12.52
N ALA A 22 13.20 4.81 13.15
CA ALA A 22 12.57 5.06 14.44
C ALA A 22 11.03 5.06 14.41
N TYR A 23 10.42 5.25 13.24
CA TYR A 23 8.96 5.28 13.04
C TYR A 23 8.37 3.96 12.54
N CYS A 24 9.21 3.00 12.11
CA CYS A 24 8.77 1.86 11.31
C CYS A 24 8.22 0.72 12.19
N ASP A 25 6.94 0.35 11.98
CA ASP A 25 6.28 -0.80 12.62
C ASP A 25 6.26 -2.06 11.74
N PHE A 26 6.72 -1.96 10.48
CA PHE A 26 6.80 -3.12 9.60
C PHE A 26 7.66 -4.21 10.20
N TYR A 27 7.24 -5.47 9.98
CA TYR A 27 8.05 -6.61 10.36
C TYR A 27 9.36 -6.61 9.57
N SER A 28 10.43 -6.16 10.23
CA SER A 28 11.77 -6.08 9.65
C SER A 28 12.84 -6.27 10.71
N LEU A 29 13.93 -6.93 10.31
CA LEU A 29 15.04 -7.31 11.16
C LEU A 29 16.30 -6.62 10.65
N PRO A 30 16.92 -5.74 11.46
CA PRO A 30 18.18 -5.13 11.10
C PRO A 30 19.35 -6.10 11.32
N ARG A 31 20.40 -5.98 10.50
CA ARG A 31 21.70 -6.67 10.68
C ARG A 31 21.54 -8.20 10.80
N SER A 32 20.78 -8.82 9.90
CA SER A 32 20.49 -10.26 9.90
C SER A 32 20.90 -10.90 8.56
N GLU A 33 22.03 -10.44 7.99
CA GLU A 33 22.52 -10.88 6.69
C GLU A 33 22.83 -12.36 6.65
N GLU A 34 23.27 -12.93 7.76
CA GLU A 34 23.58 -14.36 7.92
C GLU A 34 22.35 -15.26 7.69
N LYS A 35 21.14 -14.71 7.86
CA LYS A 35 19.88 -15.43 7.64
C LYS A 35 19.35 -15.34 6.20
N MET A 36 19.90 -14.47 5.36
CA MET A 36 19.35 -14.16 4.03
C MET A 36 19.33 -15.37 3.09
N ASP A 37 20.36 -16.23 3.11
CA ASP A 37 20.40 -17.42 2.26
C ASP A 37 19.38 -18.47 2.72
N ALA A 38 19.30 -18.72 4.02
CA ALA A 38 18.33 -19.65 4.60
C ALA A 38 16.89 -19.15 4.37
N TYR A 39 16.65 -17.87 4.55
CA TYR A 39 15.37 -17.22 4.22
C TYR A 39 15.01 -17.38 2.72
N THR A 40 15.97 -17.11 1.82
CA THR A 40 15.74 -17.23 0.38
C THR A 40 15.36 -18.67 0.01
N ALA A 41 16.05 -19.66 0.60
CA ALA A 41 15.72 -21.06 0.40
C ALA A 41 14.32 -21.42 0.94
N ALA A 42 13.92 -20.89 2.10
CA ALA A 42 12.58 -21.06 2.66
C ALA A 42 11.51 -20.43 1.77
N LEU A 43 11.75 -19.21 1.28
CA LEU A 43 10.82 -18.51 0.40
C LEU A 43 10.64 -19.24 -0.95
N LEU A 44 11.69 -19.82 -1.49
CA LEU A 44 11.59 -20.67 -2.69
C LEU A 44 10.70 -21.89 -2.44
N ARG A 45 10.82 -22.57 -1.28
CA ARG A 45 9.92 -23.68 -0.92
C ARG A 45 8.46 -23.20 -0.79
N HIS A 46 8.24 -22.06 -0.14
CA HIS A 46 6.92 -21.48 0.02
C HIS A 46 6.26 -21.16 -1.35
N ILE A 47 7.04 -20.60 -2.28
CA ILE A 47 6.58 -20.35 -3.66
C ILE A 47 6.16 -21.69 -4.34
N GLU A 48 6.97 -22.74 -4.23
CA GLU A 48 6.66 -24.05 -4.81
C GLU A 48 5.37 -24.65 -4.22
N GLU A 49 5.11 -24.45 -2.93
CA GLU A 49 3.93 -24.96 -2.24
C GLU A 49 2.65 -24.24 -2.68
N VAL A 50 2.69 -22.90 -2.80
CA VAL A 50 1.49 -22.10 -3.11
C VAL A 50 1.24 -21.97 -4.62
N ALA A 51 2.28 -22.03 -5.44
CA ALA A 51 2.18 -21.82 -6.89
C ALA A 51 1.06 -22.65 -7.59
N PRO A 52 0.80 -23.93 -7.27
CA PRO A 52 -0.28 -24.68 -7.91
C PRO A 52 -1.66 -24.03 -7.73
N ARG A 53 -1.90 -23.35 -6.62
CA ARG A 53 -3.17 -22.66 -6.35
C ARG A 53 -3.39 -21.45 -7.26
N THR A 54 -2.31 -20.88 -7.83
CA THR A 54 -2.39 -19.72 -8.72
C THR A 54 -2.70 -20.06 -10.17
N ALA A 55 -2.73 -21.33 -10.55
CA ALA A 55 -2.79 -21.79 -11.95
C ALA A 55 -4.02 -21.29 -12.74
N SER A 56 -5.16 -21.08 -12.05
CA SER A 56 -6.40 -20.56 -12.64
C SER A 56 -6.41 -19.03 -12.85
N HIS A 57 -5.39 -18.31 -12.34
CA HIS A 57 -5.32 -16.86 -12.35
C HIS A 57 -4.37 -16.36 -13.45
N ARG A 58 -4.36 -15.03 -13.65
CA ARG A 58 -3.35 -14.27 -14.37
C ARG A 58 -2.64 -13.36 -13.36
N VAL A 59 -1.38 -13.68 -13.04
CA VAL A 59 -0.60 -12.82 -12.14
C VAL A 59 -0.17 -11.58 -12.91
N ASP A 60 -0.77 -10.46 -12.61
CA ASP A 60 -0.56 -9.18 -13.29
C ASP A 60 0.26 -8.17 -12.47
N THR A 61 0.48 -8.45 -11.17
CA THR A 61 1.40 -7.69 -10.34
C THR A 61 2.24 -8.59 -9.43
N VAL A 62 3.51 -8.23 -9.22
CA VAL A 62 4.39 -8.82 -8.21
C VAL A 62 5.08 -7.70 -7.45
N TYR A 63 4.94 -7.68 -6.14
CA TYR A 63 5.46 -6.61 -5.29
C TYR A 63 6.41 -7.18 -4.25
N PHE A 64 7.68 -6.78 -4.30
CA PHE A 64 8.68 -7.09 -3.30
C PHE A 64 8.76 -5.93 -2.32
N GLY A 65 8.28 -6.14 -1.08
CA GLY A 65 8.16 -5.12 -0.04
C GLY A 65 8.53 -5.64 1.35
N GLY A 66 8.27 -4.81 2.35
CA GLY A 66 8.39 -5.14 3.77
C GLY A 66 9.47 -4.38 4.52
N GLY A 67 10.67 -4.90 4.63
CA GLY A 67 11.82 -4.19 5.17
C GLY A 67 12.49 -3.31 4.10
N THR A 68 13.58 -3.79 3.53
CA THR A 68 14.28 -3.17 2.40
C THR A 68 14.64 -4.26 1.40
N PRO A 69 13.74 -4.65 0.49
CA PRO A 69 13.96 -5.76 -0.44
C PRO A 69 15.25 -5.65 -1.25
N SER A 70 15.63 -4.45 -1.70
CA SER A 70 16.89 -4.23 -2.42
C SER A 70 18.14 -4.65 -1.62
N TYR A 71 18.06 -4.66 -0.29
CA TYR A 71 19.14 -5.10 0.59
C TYR A 71 19.41 -6.61 0.53
N LEU A 72 18.43 -7.42 0.09
CA LEU A 72 18.60 -8.86 -0.12
C LEU A 72 19.65 -9.19 -1.21
N GLY A 73 19.89 -8.25 -2.10
CA GLY A 73 20.87 -8.34 -3.17
C GLY A 73 20.30 -8.87 -4.50
N PRO A 74 20.93 -8.49 -5.63
CA PRO A 74 20.37 -8.72 -6.96
C PRO A 74 20.29 -10.20 -7.33
N ASP A 75 21.22 -11.05 -6.87
CA ASP A 75 21.26 -12.47 -7.24
C ASP A 75 20.08 -13.24 -6.61
N ARG A 76 19.81 -13.01 -5.30
CA ARG A 76 18.70 -13.63 -4.59
C ARG A 76 17.36 -13.15 -5.15
N LEU A 77 17.21 -11.83 -5.37
CA LEU A 77 16.01 -11.25 -5.96
C LEU A 77 15.74 -11.79 -7.37
N THR A 78 16.76 -11.90 -8.19
CA THR A 78 16.65 -12.49 -9.54
C THR A 78 16.20 -13.95 -9.48
N LYS A 79 16.78 -14.76 -8.59
CA LYS A 79 16.40 -16.15 -8.37
C LYS A 79 14.94 -16.30 -7.95
N LEU A 80 14.49 -15.47 -7.00
CA LEU A 80 13.10 -15.45 -6.54
C LEU A 80 12.13 -15.11 -7.69
N LEU A 81 12.40 -14.04 -8.43
CA LEU A 81 11.54 -13.62 -9.54
C LEU A 81 11.50 -14.66 -10.68
N GLN A 82 12.64 -15.27 -11.01
CA GLN A 82 12.71 -16.34 -12.00
C GLN A 82 11.88 -17.56 -11.57
N THR A 83 11.91 -17.92 -10.28
CA THR A 83 11.10 -19.01 -9.74
C THR A 83 9.61 -18.68 -9.80
N LEU A 84 9.20 -17.47 -9.41
CA LEU A 84 7.82 -17.01 -9.56
C LEU A 84 7.35 -17.10 -11.02
N ARG A 85 8.14 -16.61 -11.96
CA ARG A 85 7.83 -16.67 -13.41
C ARG A 85 7.74 -18.10 -13.95
N LYS A 86 8.51 -19.02 -13.39
CA LYS A 86 8.49 -20.44 -13.77
C LYS A 86 7.30 -21.20 -13.20
N ARG A 87 6.84 -20.83 -11.99
CA ARG A 87 5.85 -21.58 -11.22
C ARG A 87 4.45 -20.98 -11.23
N CYS A 88 4.37 -19.66 -11.30
CA CYS A 88 3.11 -18.93 -11.33
C CYS A 88 2.87 -18.34 -12.72
N PRO A 89 1.60 -18.15 -13.14
CA PRO A 89 1.26 -17.60 -14.46
C PRO A 89 1.46 -16.09 -14.51
N VAL A 90 2.70 -15.63 -14.29
CA VAL A 90 3.08 -14.20 -14.31
C VAL A 90 2.98 -13.69 -15.75
N ALA A 91 2.14 -12.70 -15.94
CA ALA A 91 1.91 -12.07 -17.23
C ALA A 91 3.17 -11.35 -17.75
N ARG A 92 3.32 -11.27 -19.09
CA ARG A 92 4.48 -10.59 -19.69
C ARG A 92 4.51 -9.10 -19.36
N ASP A 93 3.36 -8.49 -19.26
CA ASP A 93 3.08 -7.09 -18.94
C ASP A 93 2.80 -6.84 -17.44
N ALA A 94 3.13 -7.82 -16.58
CA ALA A 94 2.98 -7.66 -15.14
C ALA A 94 3.81 -6.48 -14.61
N GLU A 95 3.22 -5.71 -13.70
CA GLU A 95 3.96 -4.75 -12.89
C GLU A 95 4.79 -5.50 -11.85
N ILE A 96 6.10 -5.31 -11.87
CA ILE A 96 7.02 -5.97 -10.93
C ILE A 96 7.80 -4.92 -10.18
N THR A 97 7.36 -4.66 -8.95
CA THR A 97 7.88 -3.61 -8.08
C THR A 97 8.95 -4.14 -7.14
N LEU A 98 9.98 -3.34 -6.93
CA LEU A 98 10.98 -3.52 -5.89
C LEU A 98 11.05 -2.27 -5.00
N GLU A 99 10.83 -2.42 -3.71
CA GLU A 99 11.15 -1.38 -2.73
C GLU A 99 12.65 -1.31 -2.51
N ALA A 100 13.17 -0.09 -2.42
CA ALA A 100 14.57 0.19 -2.23
C ALA A 100 14.78 1.41 -1.33
N ASN A 101 15.89 1.42 -0.61
CA ASN A 101 16.42 2.63 0.01
C ASN A 101 17.53 3.23 -0.86
N PRO A 102 17.77 4.55 -0.77
CA PRO A 102 18.82 5.21 -1.56
C PRO A 102 20.19 4.55 -1.42
N ASP A 103 20.58 4.17 -0.20
CA ASP A 103 21.86 3.49 0.08
C ASP A 103 22.04 2.11 -0.58
N SER A 104 20.95 1.47 -0.98
CA SER A 104 20.95 0.16 -1.68
C SER A 104 20.62 0.27 -3.18
N ALA A 105 20.33 1.45 -3.69
CA ALA A 105 19.91 1.71 -5.07
C ALA A 105 20.93 2.52 -5.90
N CYS A 106 22.21 2.58 -5.49
CA CYS A 106 23.25 3.35 -6.20
C CYS A 106 24.07 2.52 -7.20
N ASP A 107 24.06 1.17 -7.12
CA ASP A 107 24.81 0.31 -8.03
C ASP A 107 24.07 0.08 -9.34
N VAL A 108 24.49 0.79 -10.38
CA VAL A 108 23.93 0.66 -11.75
C VAL A 108 24.05 -0.76 -12.30
N LYS A 109 25.10 -1.52 -11.95
CA LYS A 109 25.28 -2.89 -12.44
C LYS A 109 24.26 -3.83 -11.82
N ALA A 110 24.05 -3.72 -10.51
CA ALA A 110 23.03 -4.46 -9.77
C ALA A 110 21.62 -4.12 -10.29
N LEU A 111 21.30 -2.84 -10.44
CA LEU A 111 20.02 -2.38 -10.97
C LEU A 111 19.76 -2.87 -12.41
N ARG A 112 20.78 -2.88 -13.27
CA ARG A 112 20.67 -3.46 -14.64
C ARG A 112 20.41 -4.96 -14.60
N ALA A 113 21.00 -5.70 -13.68
CA ALA A 113 20.72 -7.12 -13.50
C ALA A 113 19.26 -7.34 -13.11
N LEU A 114 18.74 -6.59 -12.13
CA LEU A 114 17.34 -6.62 -11.71
C LEU A 114 16.38 -6.22 -12.87
N ARG A 115 16.71 -5.16 -13.61
CA ARG A 115 15.92 -4.74 -14.76
C ARG A 115 15.84 -5.83 -15.84
N ARG A 116 16.96 -6.52 -16.12
CA ARG A 116 17.00 -7.67 -17.06
C ARG A 116 16.26 -8.89 -16.54
N ALA A 117 16.25 -9.12 -15.21
CA ALA A 117 15.46 -10.18 -14.58
C ALA A 117 13.95 -9.94 -14.74
N GLY A 118 13.54 -8.67 -14.94
CA GLY A 118 12.16 -8.30 -15.21
C GLY A 118 11.52 -7.36 -14.21
N PHE A 119 12.24 -6.88 -13.19
CA PHE A 119 11.77 -5.76 -12.38
C PHE A 119 11.55 -4.53 -13.27
N ASN A 120 10.41 -3.86 -13.15
CA ASN A 120 10.06 -2.75 -14.04
C ASN A 120 9.59 -1.49 -13.30
N ARG A 121 9.39 -1.57 -11.97
CA ARG A 121 9.07 -0.43 -11.09
C ARG A 121 9.98 -0.45 -9.85
N ILE A 122 10.50 0.71 -9.47
CA ILE A 122 11.23 0.92 -8.21
C ILE A 122 10.40 1.85 -7.33
N SER A 123 10.23 1.51 -6.03
CA SER A 123 9.73 2.43 -5.00
C SER A 123 10.90 2.80 -4.09
N LEU A 124 11.24 4.07 -4.06
CA LEU A 124 12.42 4.58 -3.36
C LEU A 124 12.01 5.34 -2.09
N GLY A 125 12.39 4.84 -0.94
CA GLY A 125 12.11 5.45 0.36
C GLY A 125 12.93 6.70 0.60
N VAL A 126 12.48 7.86 0.14
CA VAL A 126 13.15 9.16 0.26
C VAL A 126 12.88 9.82 1.60
N GLN A 127 11.63 9.86 1.99
CA GLN A 127 11.03 10.41 3.21
C GLN A 127 11.09 11.94 3.30
N SER A 128 12.24 12.57 3.13
CA SER A 128 12.44 14.03 3.14
C SER A 128 13.66 14.43 2.30
N ALA A 129 13.70 15.67 1.86
CA ALA A 129 14.90 16.30 1.28
C ALA A 129 15.79 17.01 2.33
N ASP A 130 15.34 17.08 3.58
CA ASP A 130 16.11 17.66 4.69
C ASP A 130 16.86 16.57 5.45
N ASP A 131 18.21 16.65 5.43
CA ASP A 131 19.06 15.68 6.11
C ASP A 131 18.92 15.69 7.64
N GLY A 132 18.46 16.80 8.23
CA GLY A 132 18.18 16.91 9.67
C GLY A 132 16.96 16.09 10.03
N LEU A 133 15.87 16.21 9.26
CA LEU A 133 14.65 15.42 9.43
C LEU A 133 14.92 13.93 9.17
N LEU A 134 15.72 13.57 8.16
CA LEU A 134 16.12 12.20 7.91
C LEU A 134 16.82 11.57 9.13
N ARG A 135 17.78 12.29 9.72
CA ARG A 135 18.47 11.83 10.94
C ARG A 135 17.52 11.69 12.13
N ALA A 136 16.59 12.62 12.32
CA ALA A 136 15.62 12.60 13.42
C ALA A 136 14.74 11.32 13.43
N ILE A 137 14.42 10.80 12.24
CA ILE A 137 13.65 9.55 12.07
C ILE A 137 14.51 8.31 11.89
N GLY A 138 15.83 8.40 12.09
CA GLY A 138 16.75 7.25 12.02
C GLY A 138 17.06 6.77 10.60
N ARG A 139 16.96 7.63 9.58
CA ARG A 139 17.44 7.30 8.22
C ARG A 139 18.94 7.48 8.14
N ILE A 140 19.59 6.57 7.40
CA ILE A 140 21.06 6.54 7.24
C ILE A 140 21.54 7.21 5.96
N HIS A 141 20.63 7.53 5.04
CA HIS A 141 20.95 8.21 3.78
C HIS A 141 20.75 9.73 3.89
N THR A 142 21.36 10.45 2.96
CA THR A 142 21.20 11.88 2.73
C THR A 142 20.41 12.14 1.45
N PHE A 143 19.91 13.35 1.26
CA PHE A 143 19.23 13.71 0.00
C PHE A 143 20.17 13.68 -1.23
N ALA A 144 21.46 13.95 -1.04
CA ALA A 144 22.45 13.78 -2.10
C ALA A 144 22.50 12.30 -2.59
N GLN A 145 22.43 11.34 -1.67
CA GLN A 145 22.35 9.92 -2.04
C GLN A 145 21.02 9.55 -2.74
N VAL A 146 19.92 10.25 -2.44
CA VAL A 146 18.68 10.10 -3.21
C VAL A 146 18.90 10.50 -4.67
N GLN A 147 19.56 11.64 -4.92
CA GLN A 147 19.86 12.10 -6.29
C GLN A 147 20.76 11.12 -7.04
N GLU A 148 21.77 10.56 -6.38
CA GLU A 148 22.64 9.52 -6.93
C GLU A 148 21.87 8.24 -7.27
N ALA A 149 20.99 7.78 -6.35
CA ALA A 149 20.15 6.62 -6.56
C ALA A 149 19.20 6.80 -7.75
N VAL A 150 18.56 7.97 -7.88
CA VAL A 150 17.69 8.31 -9.02
C VAL A 150 18.47 8.26 -10.33
N ALA A 151 19.65 8.87 -10.37
CA ALA A 151 20.52 8.82 -11.55
C ALA A 151 20.92 7.38 -11.91
N ALA A 152 21.23 6.54 -10.91
CA ALA A 152 21.56 5.14 -11.09
C ALA A 152 20.35 4.32 -11.63
N VAL A 153 19.16 4.52 -11.06
CA VAL A 153 17.90 3.88 -11.48
C VAL A 153 17.58 4.23 -12.94
N ARG A 154 17.69 5.51 -13.32
CA ARG A 154 17.49 5.96 -14.71
C ARG A 154 18.54 5.38 -15.66
N LYS A 155 19.82 5.41 -15.28
CA LYS A 155 20.93 4.82 -16.04
C LYS A 155 20.81 3.30 -16.20
N ALA A 156 20.14 2.63 -15.28
CA ALA A 156 19.84 1.20 -15.36
C ALA A 156 18.66 0.89 -16.31
N GLY A 157 17.88 1.90 -16.73
CA GLY A 157 16.78 1.77 -17.69
C GLY A 157 15.40 1.59 -17.07
N PHE A 158 15.23 1.90 -15.79
CA PHE A 158 13.90 1.96 -15.18
C PHE A 158 13.17 3.24 -15.60
N LYS A 159 11.93 3.07 -16.07
CA LYS A 159 11.03 4.15 -16.53
C LYS A 159 9.86 4.39 -15.59
N ASN A 160 9.71 3.59 -14.54
CA ASN A 160 8.68 3.72 -13.52
C ASN A 160 9.37 3.78 -12.16
N LEU A 161 9.47 4.99 -11.63
CA LEU A 161 10.09 5.30 -10.34
C LEU A 161 9.06 5.96 -9.43
N SER A 162 8.84 5.38 -8.27
CA SER A 162 8.09 5.97 -7.16
C SER A 162 9.06 6.55 -6.14
N MET A 163 8.69 7.67 -5.55
CA MET A 163 9.38 8.27 -4.41
C MET A 163 8.41 8.40 -3.24
N ASP A 164 8.79 7.81 -2.11
CA ASP A 164 7.93 7.79 -0.94
C ASP A 164 8.39 8.86 0.05
N LEU A 165 7.48 9.74 0.45
CA LEU A 165 7.69 10.88 1.33
C LEU A 165 6.85 10.76 2.59
N ILE A 166 7.32 11.38 3.68
CA ILE A 166 6.57 11.48 4.93
C ILE A 166 6.48 12.96 5.34
N TYR A 167 5.26 13.43 5.61
CA TYR A 167 5.01 14.72 6.25
C TYR A 167 4.62 14.56 7.71
N GLY A 168 4.68 15.62 8.49
CA GLY A 168 4.41 15.58 9.93
C GLY A 168 5.58 15.03 10.75
N LEU A 169 6.81 15.07 10.21
CA LEU A 169 8.02 14.62 10.90
C LEU A 169 8.34 15.49 12.14
N PRO A 170 9.09 14.97 13.15
CA PRO A 170 9.47 15.75 14.32
C PRO A 170 10.16 17.05 13.94
N GLY A 171 9.62 18.19 14.39
CA GLY A 171 10.15 19.51 14.10
C GLY A 171 10.00 20.00 12.67
N GLN A 172 9.31 19.27 11.81
CA GLN A 172 9.13 19.66 10.41
C GLN A 172 8.28 20.92 10.28
N THR A 173 8.80 21.91 9.56
CA THR A 173 8.06 23.12 9.19
C THR A 173 7.38 22.96 7.83
N MET A 174 6.38 23.82 7.55
CA MET A 174 5.74 23.89 6.24
C MET A 174 6.76 24.17 5.12
N GLN A 175 7.72 25.08 5.36
CA GLN A 175 8.77 25.40 4.38
C GLN A 175 9.63 24.19 4.02
N GLN A 176 10.03 23.36 5.02
CA GLN A 176 10.80 22.13 4.75
C GLN A 176 10.00 21.10 3.96
N TRP A 177 8.66 21.06 4.15
CA TRP A 177 7.78 20.21 3.34
C TRP A 177 7.68 20.72 1.90
N GLU A 178 7.49 22.02 1.70
CA GLU A 178 7.49 22.68 0.39
C GLU A 178 8.80 22.44 -0.37
N ASP A 179 9.94 22.63 0.28
CA ASP A 179 11.27 22.40 -0.28
C ASP A 179 11.47 20.90 -0.65
N THR A 180 10.97 19.97 0.18
CA THR A 180 11.02 18.54 -0.09
C THR A 180 10.23 18.20 -1.36
N LEU A 181 8.98 18.68 -1.47
CA LEU A 181 8.15 18.46 -2.66
C LEU A 181 8.80 19.05 -3.92
N ALA A 182 9.30 20.28 -3.85
CA ALA A 182 9.97 20.93 -4.98
C ALA A 182 11.20 20.13 -5.43
N ALA A 183 12.04 19.70 -4.48
CA ALA A 183 13.24 18.91 -4.77
C ALA A 183 12.92 17.55 -5.41
N VAL A 184 11.87 16.85 -4.93
CA VAL A 184 11.44 15.56 -5.47
C VAL A 184 10.78 15.71 -6.84
N ILE A 185 9.93 16.71 -7.05
CA ILE A 185 9.32 17.01 -8.35
C ILE A 185 10.41 17.29 -9.40
N ALA A 186 11.48 18.01 -9.03
CA ALA A 186 12.62 18.28 -9.92
C ALA A 186 13.36 17.01 -10.40
N LEU A 187 13.30 15.91 -9.62
CA LEU A 187 13.84 14.59 -10.02
C LEU A 187 12.91 13.83 -10.97
N ALA A 188 11.73 14.39 -11.27
CA ALA A 188 10.76 13.91 -12.25
C ALA A 188 10.39 12.40 -12.12
N PRO A 189 10.01 11.90 -10.94
CA PRO A 189 9.50 10.54 -10.82
C PRO A 189 8.16 10.39 -11.57
N GLU A 190 7.74 9.17 -11.81
CA GLU A 190 6.42 8.87 -12.38
C GLU A 190 5.33 8.78 -11.30
N HIS A 191 5.72 8.55 -10.05
CA HIS A 191 4.82 8.33 -8.93
C HIS A 191 5.42 8.95 -7.66
N ILE A 192 4.58 9.51 -6.80
CA ILE A 192 4.97 10.08 -5.50
C ILE A 192 3.96 9.60 -4.46
N SER A 193 4.46 9.05 -3.35
CA SER A 193 3.66 8.74 -2.17
C SER A 193 3.90 9.80 -1.10
N CYS A 194 2.84 10.35 -0.52
CA CYS A 194 2.91 11.33 0.58
C CYS A 194 2.14 10.77 1.78
N TYR A 195 2.85 10.20 2.74
CA TYR A 195 2.27 9.62 3.94
C TYR A 195 2.34 10.61 5.11
N GLY A 196 1.22 10.77 5.84
CA GLY A 196 1.29 11.41 7.16
C GLY A 196 2.03 10.50 8.14
N LEU A 197 2.92 11.07 8.94
CA LEU A 197 3.59 10.31 9.99
C LEU A 197 2.56 9.75 10.97
N LYS A 198 2.59 8.44 11.17
CA LYS A 198 1.80 7.78 12.19
C LYS A 198 2.71 7.29 13.31
N LEU A 199 2.37 7.64 14.53
CA LEU A 199 3.08 7.19 15.72
C LEU A 199 2.52 5.83 16.16
N GLU A 200 3.21 4.76 15.81
CA GLU A 200 2.78 3.39 16.13
C GLU A 200 3.39 2.91 17.45
N PRO A 201 2.55 2.40 18.39
CA PRO A 201 3.03 1.81 19.64
C PRO A 201 4.11 0.74 19.39
N GLY A 202 5.16 0.75 20.21
CA GLY A 202 6.30 -0.16 20.06
C GLY A 202 7.39 0.31 19.10
N THR A 203 7.26 1.51 18.53
CA THR A 203 8.34 2.13 17.77
C THR A 203 9.12 3.13 18.63
N PRO A 204 10.45 3.29 18.41
CA PRO A 204 11.25 4.26 19.16
C PRO A 204 10.73 5.70 19.07
N LEU A 205 10.07 6.07 17.97
CA LEU A 205 9.51 7.39 17.81
C LEU A 205 8.24 7.59 18.65
N TYR A 206 7.42 6.55 18.80
CA TYR A 206 6.28 6.56 19.70
C TYR A 206 6.69 6.78 21.16
N ASP A 207 7.80 6.15 21.59
CA ASP A 207 8.31 6.30 22.95
C ASP A 207 8.81 7.74 23.24
N ARG A 208 9.17 8.49 22.18
CA ARG A 208 9.61 9.89 22.27
C ARG A 208 8.50 10.91 21.98
N ARG A 209 7.24 10.50 21.80
CA ARG A 209 6.14 11.38 21.40
C ARG A 209 5.92 12.58 22.31
N ASP A 210 6.18 12.44 23.60
CA ASP A 210 5.98 13.51 24.59
C ASP A 210 7.20 14.44 24.72
N SER A 211 8.33 14.05 24.15
CA SER A 211 9.60 14.81 24.17
C SER A 211 9.99 15.46 22.84
N GLU A 212 9.33 15.08 21.78
CA GLU A 212 9.52 15.63 20.42
C GLU A 212 8.43 16.65 20.11
N CYS A 213 8.77 17.65 19.29
CA CYS A 213 7.79 18.61 18.78
C CYS A 213 7.28 18.13 17.41
N PHE A 214 6.05 17.70 17.35
CA PHE A 214 5.39 17.33 16.10
C PHE A 214 4.50 18.46 15.60
N PRO A 215 4.35 18.65 14.26
CA PRO A 215 3.30 19.48 13.71
C PRO A 215 1.93 19.00 14.24
N ASP A 216 1.09 19.94 14.63
CA ASP A 216 -0.28 19.62 15.06
C ASP A 216 -1.15 19.15 13.87
N ASP A 217 -2.39 18.76 14.17
CA ASP A 217 -3.32 18.21 13.16
C ASP A 217 -3.63 19.26 12.06
N ASP A 218 -3.74 20.54 12.40
CA ASP A 218 -4.01 21.60 11.43
C ASP A 218 -2.81 21.79 10.50
N ALA A 219 -1.60 21.84 11.06
CA ALA A 219 -0.37 21.93 10.26
C ALA A 219 -0.17 20.71 9.34
N GLN A 220 -0.49 19.50 9.82
CA GLN A 220 -0.44 18.29 8.99
C GLN A 220 -1.51 18.31 7.90
N ALA A 221 -2.71 18.82 8.18
CA ALA A 221 -3.76 19.02 7.17
C ALA A 221 -3.33 20.01 6.10
N ASP A 222 -2.69 21.12 6.47
CA ASP A 222 -2.14 22.11 5.53
C ASP A 222 -1.04 21.49 4.66
N MET A 223 -0.11 20.72 5.25
CA MET A 223 0.93 19.98 4.50
C MET A 223 0.31 19.01 3.47
N TYR A 224 -0.73 18.28 3.85
CA TYR A 224 -1.43 17.39 2.93
C TYR A 224 -2.11 18.13 1.79
N LEU A 225 -2.89 19.16 2.08
CA LEU A 225 -3.60 19.95 1.06
C LEU A 225 -2.65 20.69 0.12
N TYR A 226 -1.51 21.14 0.63
CA TYR A 226 -0.45 21.71 -0.19
C TYR A 226 0.12 20.65 -1.15
N ALA A 227 0.43 19.44 -0.66
CA ALA A 227 0.92 18.36 -1.52
C ALA A 227 -0.08 18.04 -2.64
N VAL A 228 -1.37 17.90 -2.33
CA VAL A 228 -2.41 17.67 -3.34
C VAL A 228 -2.40 18.76 -4.41
N THR A 229 -2.29 20.02 -3.98
CA THR A 229 -2.33 21.16 -4.89
C THR A 229 -1.10 21.22 -5.78
N VAL A 230 0.09 21.15 -5.20
CA VAL A 230 1.35 21.31 -5.95
C VAL A 230 1.62 20.11 -6.87
N LEU A 231 1.28 18.91 -6.43
CA LEU A 231 1.43 17.72 -7.26
C LEU A 231 0.50 17.74 -8.47
N ALA A 232 -0.77 18.15 -8.29
CA ALA A 232 -1.71 18.33 -9.40
C ALA A 232 -1.20 19.36 -10.42
N GLN A 233 -0.65 20.50 -9.97
CA GLN A 233 -0.06 21.52 -10.84
C GLN A 233 1.16 21.02 -11.63
N ASN A 234 1.82 19.94 -11.14
CA ASN A 234 2.97 19.31 -11.79
C ASN A 234 2.63 18.02 -12.54
N GLY A 235 1.33 17.78 -12.80
CA GLY A 235 0.85 16.66 -13.63
C GLY A 235 0.79 15.31 -12.92
N TYR A 236 0.76 15.30 -11.59
CA TYR A 236 0.50 14.10 -10.80
C TYR A 236 -0.97 14.09 -10.36
N GLU A 237 -1.69 13.08 -10.78
CA GLU A 237 -3.08 12.84 -10.37
C GLU A 237 -3.12 12.07 -9.06
N GLN A 238 -3.87 12.57 -8.08
CA GLN A 238 -4.18 11.80 -6.88
C GLN A 238 -5.12 10.66 -7.25
N TYR A 239 -4.72 9.40 -7.07
CA TYR A 239 -5.58 8.26 -7.36
C TYR A 239 -6.09 7.56 -6.10
N GLU A 240 -5.45 7.78 -4.94
CA GLU A 240 -5.97 7.41 -3.62
C GLU A 240 -5.40 8.35 -2.55
N ILE A 241 -5.78 8.16 -1.30
CA ILE A 241 -5.56 9.11 -0.20
C ILE A 241 -4.11 9.59 -0.05
N SER A 242 -3.11 8.73 -0.31
CA SER A 242 -1.68 9.03 -0.09
C SER A 242 -0.84 9.03 -1.37
N ASN A 243 -1.36 8.53 -2.50
CA ASN A 243 -0.55 8.28 -3.67
C ASN A 243 -0.98 9.11 -4.89
N PHE A 244 0.05 9.61 -5.58
CA PHE A 244 -0.06 10.50 -6.74
C PHE A 244 0.80 9.95 -7.88
N ALA A 245 0.28 9.98 -9.10
CA ALA A 245 0.98 9.45 -10.26
C ALA A 245 0.74 10.29 -11.51
N LYS A 246 1.70 10.29 -12.42
CA LYS A 246 1.45 10.71 -13.79
C LYS A 246 0.47 9.72 -14.46
N PRO A 247 -0.31 10.14 -15.46
CA PRO A 247 -1.25 9.28 -16.15
C PRO A 247 -0.61 7.95 -16.59
N GLY A 248 -1.23 6.82 -16.19
CA GLY A 248 -0.75 5.48 -16.50
C GLY A 248 0.34 4.91 -15.57
N PHE A 249 0.71 5.61 -14.49
CA PHE A 249 1.75 5.18 -13.54
C PHE A 249 1.24 4.94 -12.11
N ALA A 250 -0.08 4.94 -11.88
CA ALA A 250 -0.64 4.47 -10.61
C ALA A 250 -0.15 3.05 -10.29
N SER A 251 0.16 2.77 -9.02
CA SER A 251 0.61 1.44 -8.59
C SER A 251 -0.52 0.43 -8.75
N ARG A 252 -0.40 -0.46 -9.74
CA ARG A 252 -1.41 -1.49 -10.00
C ARG A 252 -1.54 -2.47 -8.85
N HIS A 253 -0.44 -2.73 -8.13
CA HIS A 253 -0.47 -3.62 -6.99
C HIS A 253 -1.23 -3.00 -5.81
N ASN A 254 -0.97 -1.71 -5.50
CA ASN A 254 -1.69 -1.01 -4.41
C ASN A 254 -3.18 -0.89 -4.71
N LEU A 255 -3.54 -0.63 -5.97
CA LEU A 255 -4.95 -0.56 -6.37
C LEU A 255 -5.70 -1.88 -6.12
N LYS A 256 -5.05 -3.05 -6.18
CA LYS A 256 -5.70 -4.32 -5.84
C LYS A 256 -6.25 -4.34 -4.42
N TYR A 257 -5.51 -3.80 -3.47
CA TYR A 257 -5.99 -3.71 -2.09
C TYR A 257 -7.23 -2.81 -1.98
N TRP A 258 -7.19 -1.65 -2.64
CA TRP A 258 -8.31 -0.73 -2.64
C TRP A 258 -9.57 -1.27 -3.36
N HIS A 259 -9.37 -2.05 -4.42
CA HIS A 259 -10.45 -2.67 -5.19
C HIS A 259 -10.88 -4.05 -4.66
N MET A 260 -10.32 -4.50 -3.54
CA MET A 260 -10.58 -5.83 -2.96
C MET A 260 -10.31 -6.98 -3.93
N GLU A 261 -9.33 -6.83 -4.83
CA GLU A 261 -8.87 -7.88 -5.72
C GLU A 261 -7.98 -8.87 -4.99
N GLU A 262 -7.98 -10.13 -5.46
CA GLU A 262 -7.19 -11.18 -4.85
C GLU A 262 -5.68 -10.91 -4.90
N TYR A 263 -5.02 -11.22 -3.80
CA TYR A 263 -3.57 -11.24 -3.70
C TYR A 263 -3.09 -12.35 -2.77
N ALA A 264 -1.94 -12.96 -3.11
CA ALA A 264 -1.27 -13.98 -2.32
C ALA A 264 0.05 -13.45 -1.78
N GLY A 265 0.22 -13.50 -0.47
CA GLY A 265 1.43 -13.06 0.22
C GLY A 265 2.37 -14.24 0.50
N PHE A 266 3.67 -13.96 0.40
CA PHE A 266 4.76 -14.91 0.66
C PHE A 266 5.74 -14.32 1.65
N GLY A 267 6.19 -15.11 2.60
CA GLY A 267 7.13 -14.70 3.64
C GLY A 267 6.48 -14.49 5.00
N PRO A 268 7.30 -14.39 6.08
CA PRO A 268 6.79 -14.17 7.42
C PRO A 268 6.18 -12.77 7.54
N GLY A 269 4.99 -12.66 8.13
CA GLY A 269 4.23 -11.41 8.24
C GLY A 269 3.48 -11.00 6.98
N ALA A 270 3.54 -11.78 5.89
CA ALA A 270 2.77 -11.50 4.69
C ALA A 270 1.28 -11.82 4.88
N HIS A 271 0.43 -10.91 4.40
CA HIS A 271 -1.02 -11.09 4.35
C HIS A 271 -1.45 -11.57 2.96
N SER A 272 -2.59 -12.23 2.91
CA SER A 272 -3.24 -12.71 1.69
C SER A 272 -4.75 -12.49 1.78
N ASP A 273 -5.37 -12.22 0.63
CA ASP A 273 -6.81 -12.35 0.41
C ASP A 273 -6.96 -13.18 -0.86
N PHE A 274 -7.03 -14.51 -0.71
CA PHE A 274 -6.84 -15.41 -1.82
C PHE A 274 -7.64 -16.72 -1.68
N GLY A 275 -8.38 -17.06 -2.71
CA GLY A 275 -9.17 -18.28 -2.77
C GLY A 275 -10.31 -18.29 -1.76
N GLY A 276 -10.93 -17.13 -1.51
CA GLY A 276 -12.04 -16.98 -0.57
C GLY A 276 -11.63 -17.02 0.90
N VAL A 277 -10.36 -16.81 1.20
CA VAL A 277 -9.83 -16.77 2.58
C VAL A 277 -8.85 -15.61 2.74
N ARG A 278 -9.04 -14.80 3.78
CA ARG A 278 -8.06 -13.84 4.25
C ARG A 278 -7.20 -14.47 5.31
N TYR A 279 -5.89 -14.41 5.15
CA TYR A 279 -4.95 -14.99 6.11
C TYR A 279 -3.63 -14.23 6.15
N ALA A 280 -2.90 -14.37 7.27
CA ALA A 280 -1.56 -13.83 7.45
C ALA A 280 -0.63 -14.86 8.07
N TYR A 281 0.66 -14.78 7.73
CA TYR A 281 1.69 -15.59 8.36
C TYR A 281 2.24 -14.88 9.60
N VAL A 282 2.65 -15.66 10.62
CA VAL A 282 3.29 -15.12 11.82
C VAL A 282 4.57 -14.34 11.47
N ARG A 283 4.84 -13.31 12.26
CA ARG A 283 6.07 -12.48 12.17
C ARG A 283 7.25 -13.19 12.89
N ASP A 284 7.61 -14.38 12.41
CA ASP A 284 8.66 -15.23 12.98
C ASP A 284 9.55 -15.81 11.88
N LEU A 285 10.73 -15.18 11.71
CA LEU A 285 11.69 -15.58 10.68
C LEU A 285 12.29 -16.97 10.95
N ASP A 286 12.56 -17.32 12.19
CA ASP A 286 13.23 -18.59 12.53
C ASP A 286 12.29 -19.79 12.31
N SER A 287 11.03 -19.65 12.69
CA SER A 287 9.98 -20.61 12.34
C SER A 287 9.82 -20.75 10.81
N TYR A 288 9.81 -19.63 10.09
CA TYR A 288 9.69 -19.62 8.63
C TYR A 288 10.88 -20.31 7.94
N ILE A 289 12.11 -20.03 8.35
CA ILE A 289 13.33 -20.66 7.82
C ILE A 289 13.31 -22.18 8.08
N SER A 290 12.81 -22.62 9.23
CA SER A 290 12.67 -24.05 9.55
C SER A 290 11.61 -24.79 8.72
N GLY A 291 10.87 -24.08 7.84
CA GLY A 291 9.84 -24.64 6.97
C GLY A 291 8.44 -24.66 7.57
N ARG A 292 8.21 -23.99 8.70
CA ARG A 292 6.90 -23.92 9.33
C ARG A 292 6.13 -22.69 8.81
N LEU A 293 5.09 -22.91 8.00
CA LEU A 293 4.16 -21.89 7.54
C LEU A 293 3.00 -21.78 8.54
N ILE A 294 3.20 -20.99 9.60
CA ILE A 294 2.22 -20.81 10.67
C ILE A 294 1.38 -19.58 10.35
N LEU A 295 0.04 -19.72 10.40
CA LEU A 295 -0.88 -18.61 10.25
C LEU A 295 -1.07 -17.90 11.59
N SER A 296 -1.04 -16.57 11.60
CA SER A 296 -1.41 -15.73 12.74
C SER A 296 -2.92 -15.47 12.78
N GLU A 297 -3.54 -15.41 11.60
CA GLU A 297 -4.98 -15.22 11.42
C GLU A 297 -5.46 -15.93 10.15
N SER A 298 -6.73 -16.34 10.15
CA SER A 298 -7.38 -16.91 8.97
C SER A 298 -8.90 -16.75 9.10
N GLU A 299 -9.50 -16.05 8.14
CA GLU A 299 -10.94 -15.82 8.07
C GLU A 299 -11.48 -16.16 6.68
N SER A 300 -12.61 -16.88 6.64
CA SER A 300 -13.29 -17.16 5.38
C SER A 300 -14.14 -15.97 4.92
N ASP A 301 -14.37 -15.83 3.62
CA ASP A 301 -15.25 -14.79 3.05
C ASP A 301 -16.66 -14.78 3.66
N ALA A 302 -17.14 -15.94 4.13
CA ALA A 302 -18.46 -16.04 4.76
C ALA A 302 -18.56 -15.28 6.09
N THR A 303 -17.43 -15.00 6.75
CA THR A 303 -17.35 -14.27 8.02
C THR A 303 -16.94 -12.80 7.85
N LEU A 304 -16.42 -12.44 6.69
CA LEU A 304 -15.97 -11.08 6.39
C LEU A 304 -17.14 -10.16 6.03
N THR A 305 -17.11 -8.94 6.53
CA THR A 305 -18.11 -7.89 6.23
C THR A 305 -17.69 -7.11 4.98
N ARG A 306 -17.70 -7.78 3.81
CA ARG A 306 -17.20 -7.24 2.54
C ARG A 306 -17.88 -5.95 2.09
N ASP A 307 -19.13 -5.73 2.47
CA ASP A 307 -19.87 -4.51 2.15
C ASP A 307 -19.32 -3.29 2.92
N TYR A 308 -18.96 -3.45 4.19
CA TYR A 308 -18.31 -2.39 4.98
C TYR A 308 -16.88 -2.14 4.48
N GLU A 309 -16.12 -3.21 4.18
CA GLU A 309 -14.79 -3.09 3.58
C GLU A 309 -14.83 -2.32 2.26
N TYR A 310 -15.82 -2.61 1.41
CA TYR A 310 -15.98 -1.89 0.15
C TYR A 310 -16.21 -0.39 0.38
N VAL A 311 -17.06 -0.02 1.32
CA VAL A 311 -17.29 1.39 1.69
C VAL A 311 -15.97 2.02 2.17
N MET A 312 -15.27 1.37 3.10
CA MET A 312 -14.04 1.87 3.68
C MET A 312 -12.92 2.04 2.65
N LEU A 313 -12.72 1.06 1.77
CA LEU A 313 -11.62 1.07 0.81
C LEU A 313 -11.90 1.96 -0.40
N SER A 314 -13.12 1.90 -0.96
CA SER A 314 -13.50 2.73 -2.12
C SER A 314 -13.44 4.22 -1.80
N LEU A 315 -13.85 4.63 -0.61
CA LEU A 315 -13.83 6.04 -0.20
C LEU A 315 -12.42 6.58 0.09
N ARG A 316 -11.40 5.74 0.05
CA ARG A 316 -10.00 6.17 0.10
C ARG A 316 -9.36 6.30 -1.28
N THR A 317 -10.11 6.03 -2.34
CA THR A 317 -9.69 6.22 -3.73
C THR A 317 -10.33 7.46 -4.35
N ALA A 318 -9.70 8.00 -5.39
CA ALA A 318 -10.25 9.09 -6.17
C ALA A 318 -11.46 8.66 -7.05
N GLU A 319 -11.61 7.36 -7.29
CA GLU A 319 -12.77 6.77 -7.98
C GLU A 319 -14.02 6.85 -7.11
N GLY A 320 -13.85 6.56 -5.81
CA GLY A 320 -14.92 6.56 -4.83
C GLY A 320 -15.81 5.33 -4.89
N ILE A 321 -17.01 5.44 -4.35
CA ILE A 321 -17.98 4.36 -4.24
C ILE A 321 -18.95 4.37 -5.43
N ASP A 322 -19.07 3.23 -6.12
CA ASP A 322 -20.07 3.01 -7.17
C ASP A 322 -21.35 2.49 -6.54
N ARG A 323 -22.44 3.28 -6.68
CA ARG A 323 -23.75 2.95 -6.14
C ARG A 323 -24.31 1.67 -6.75
N ARG A 324 -24.23 1.52 -8.09
CA ARG A 324 -24.81 0.37 -8.79
C ARG A 324 -24.06 -0.91 -8.40
N TYR A 325 -22.73 -0.85 -8.36
CA TYR A 325 -21.92 -1.98 -7.90
C TYR A 325 -22.30 -2.38 -6.47
N PHE A 326 -22.38 -1.41 -5.55
CA PHE A 326 -22.76 -1.68 -4.17
C PHE A 326 -24.13 -2.36 -4.06
N GLU A 327 -25.16 -1.79 -4.71
CA GLU A 327 -26.52 -2.32 -4.63
C GLU A 327 -26.66 -3.72 -5.26
N THR A 328 -25.96 -4.00 -6.38
CA THR A 328 -26.05 -5.29 -7.07
C THR A 328 -25.21 -6.37 -6.40
N THR A 329 -24.01 -6.03 -5.91
CA THR A 329 -23.07 -6.99 -5.32
C THR A 329 -23.50 -7.37 -3.90
N TYR A 330 -23.79 -6.38 -3.07
CA TYR A 330 -24.11 -6.60 -1.65
C TYR A 330 -25.62 -6.70 -1.39
N ARG A 331 -26.47 -6.49 -2.38
CA ARG A 331 -27.95 -6.54 -2.29
C ARG A 331 -28.49 -5.67 -1.18
N GLN A 332 -27.91 -4.49 -1.01
CA GLN A 332 -28.28 -3.48 -0.04
C GLN A 332 -28.69 -2.21 -0.75
N ARG A 333 -29.55 -1.39 -0.11
CA ARG A 333 -29.93 -0.08 -0.65
C ARG A 333 -28.84 0.93 -0.32
N PHE A 334 -28.46 1.75 -1.27
CA PHE A 334 -27.50 2.82 -1.11
C PHE A 334 -28.06 4.07 -0.40
N GLN A 335 -29.40 4.22 -0.36
CA GLN A 335 -30.09 5.44 0.11
C GLN A 335 -29.63 5.98 1.46
N PRO A 336 -29.38 5.18 2.51
CA PRO A 336 -28.91 5.73 3.79
C PRO A 336 -27.57 6.46 3.69
N MET A 337 -26.69 6.02 2.82
CA MET A 337 -25.42 6.69 2.55
C MET A 337 -25.62 7.93 1.66
N GLU A 338 -26.54 7.88 0.68
CA GLU A 338 -26.85 8.98 -0.21
C GLU A 338 -27.22 10.24 0.57
N ASP A 339 -28.08 10.11 1.60
CA ASP A 339 -28.54 11.23 2.42
C ASP A 339 -27.37 11.92 3.17
N LEU A 340 -26.39 11.14 3.61
CA LEU A 340 -25.17 11.65 4.25
C LEU A 340 -24.23 12.30 3.21
N PHE A 341 -24.04 11.68 2.05
CA PHE A 341 -23.21 12.25 0.99
C PHE A 341 -23.71 13.61 0.50
N VAL A 342 -25.03 13.81 0.40
CA VAL A 342 -25.62 15.13 0.08
C VAL A 342 -25.26 16.17 1.13
N GLN A 343 -25.17 15.80 2.40
CA GLN A 343 -24.71 16.71 3.47
C GLN A 343 -23.21 17.01 3.34
N TYR A 344 -22.39 15.98 3.08
CA TYR A 344 -20.95 16.15 2.89
C TYR A 344 -20.61 16.94 1.61
N GLU A 345 -21.41 16.84 0.55
CA GLU A 345 -21.27 17.66 -0.66
C GLU A 345 -21.43 19.16 -0.32
N ARG A 346 -22.45 19.52 0.47
CA ARG A 346 -22.72 20.91 0.89
C ARG A 346 -21.57 21.51 1.72
N THR A 347 -20.82 20.68 2.43
CA THR A 347 -19.66 21.09 3.23
C THR A 347 -18.33 20.96 2.49
N GLY A 348 -18.37 20.51 1.22
CA GLY A 348 -17.19 20.34 0.38
C GLY A 348 -16.30 19.13 0.76
N LEU A 349 -16.83 18.16 1.51
CA LEU A 349 -16.11 16.95 1.92
C LEU A 349 -16.31 15.79 0.93
N ALA A 350 -17.41 15.79 0.17
CA ALA A 350 -17.69 14.80 -0.86
C ALA A 350 -18.05 15.47 -2.20
N ALA A 351 -17.93 14.73 -3.28
CA ALA A 351 -18.33 15.15 -4.62
C ALA A 351 -19.00 13.99 -5.35
N ARG A 352 -19.96 14.30 -6.24
CA ARG A 352 -20.59 13.32 -7.11
C ARG A 352 -19.60 12.82 -8.16
N THR A 353 -19.71 11.55 -8.49
CA THR A 353 -19.11 10.94 -9.68
C THR A 353 -20.22 10.53 -10.65
N GLU A 354 -19.88 10.01 -11.83
CA GLU A 354 -20.85 9.49 -12.79
C GLU A 354 -21.72 8.39 -12.16
N ASN A 355 -21.15 7.54 -11.33
CA ASN A 355 -21.80 6.33 -10.81
C ASN A 355 -22.05 6.35 -9.29
N GLY A 356 -21.67 7.43 -8.60
CA GLY A 356 -21.82 7.49 -7.14
C GLY A 356 -21.15 8.69 -6.48
N TRP A 357 -20.26 8.43 -5.52
CA TRP A 357 -19.66 9.46 -4.68
C TRP A 357 -18.18 9.21 -4.41
N ARG A 358 -17.42 10.27 -4.28
CA ARG A 358 -16.03 10.23 -3.80
C ARG A 358 -15.79 11.29 -2.71
N LEU A 359 -14.79 11.11 -1.91
CA LEU A 359 -14.31 12.16 -1.04
C LEU A 359 -13.48 13.17 -1.81
N THR A 360 -13.53 14.43 -1.37
CA THR A 360 -12.60 15.47 -1.82
C THR A 360 -11.28 15.36 -1.03
N PRO A 361 -10.20 16.07 -1.40
CA PRO A 361 -9.01 16.14 -0.55
C PRO A 361 -9.29 16.58 0.90
N ARG A 362 -10.25 17.50 1.10
CA ARG A 362 -10.71 17.87 2.45
C ARG A 362 -11.48 16.75 3.13
N GLY A 363 -12.25 15.97 2.38
CA GLY A 363 -12.93 14.79 2.88
C GLY A 363 -11.96 13.68 3.29
N PHE A 364 -10.85 13.52 2.60
CA PHE A 364 -9.81 12.54 2.99
C PHE A 364 -9.21 12.81 4.36
N LEU A 365 -9.04 14.08 4.77
CA LEU A 365 -8.55 14.46 6.11
C LEU A 365 -9.45 13.93 7.24
N VAL A 366 -10.74 13.81 6.99
CA VAL A 366 -11.74 13.35 7.98
C VAL A 366 -12.42 12.04 7.54
N SER A 367 -11.78 11.29 6.64
CA SER A 367 -12.34 10.09 6.02
C SER A 367 -12.79 9.05 7.03
N ASN A 368 -12.05 8.84 8.13
CA ASN A 368 -12.43 7.88 9.16
C ASN A 368 -13.78 8.20 9.79
N SER A 369 -14.02 9.47 10.14
CA SER A 369 -15.30 9.89 10.70
C SER A 369 -16.46 9.76 9.69
N ILE A 370 -16.20 10.07 8.42
CA ILE A 370 -17.20 9.91 7.34
C ILE A 370 -17.53 8.43 7.15
N ILE A 371 -16.53 7.57 7.06
CA ILE A 371 -16.69 6.12 6.86
C ILE A 371 -17.51 5.52 8.00
N VAL A 372 -17.17 5.82 9.26
CA VAL A 372 -17.92 5.34 10.43
C VAL A 372 -19.40 5.76 10.35
N ALA A 373 -19.69 7.03 10.03
CA ALA A 373 -21.07 7.51 9.91
C ALA A 373 -21.86 6.79 8.80
N LEU A 374 -21.21 6.47 7.67
CA LEU A 374 -21.84 5.73 6.58
C LEU A 374 -22.08 4.27 6.96
N GLU A 375 -21.16 3.63 7.65
CA GLU A 375 -21.30 2.26 8.14
C GLU A 375 -22.40 2.14 9.20
N GLU A 376 -22.50 3.11 10.11
CA GLU A 376 -23.61 3.19 11.08
C GLU A 376 -24.97 3.32 10.39
N ALA A 377 -25.07 4.15 9.35
CA ALA A 377 -26.30 4.29 8.58
C ALA A 377 -26.71 2.97 7.90
N LEU A 378 -25.74 2.21 7.36
CA LEU A 378 -25.97 0.87 6.80
C LEU A 378 -26.40 -0.13 7.88
N ALA A 379 -25.76 -0.13 9.04
CA ALA A 379 -26.08 -1.01 10.17
C ALA A 379 -27.51 -0.81 10.64
N VAL A 380 -27.95 0.44 10.81
CA VAL A 380 -29.33 0.79 11.18
C VAL A 380 -30.32 0.25 10.14
N GLN A 381 -29.99 0.33 8.84
CA GLN A 381 -30.84 -0.22 7.78
C GLN A 381 -30.97 -1.74 7.87
N LYS A 382 -29.85 -2.45 8.10
CA LYS A 382 -29.85 -3.92 8.26
C LYS A 382 -30.76 -4.35 9.41
N ILE A 383 -30.61 -3.73 10.58
CA ILE A 383 -31.44 -4.00 11.76
C ILE A 383 -32.94 -3.77 11.48
N ARG A 384 -33.31 -2.65 10.84
CA ARG A 384 -34.70 -2.38 10.48
C ARG A 384 -35.26 -3.41 9.52
N ARG A 385 -34.48 -3.88 8.55
CA ARG A 385 -34.88 -4.91 7.61
C ARG A 385 -35.13 -6.26 8.30
N GLU A 386 -34.24 -6.67 9.20
CA GLU A 386 -34.38 -7.90 9.96
C GLU A 386 -35.62 -7.87 10.87
N GLN A 387 -35.86 -6.75 11.57
CA GLN A 387 -37.05 -6.56 12.37
C GLN A 387 -38.34 -6.62 11.53
N ALA A 388 -38.33 -6.01 10.34
CA ALA A 388 -39.49 -6.04 9.44
C ALA A 388 -39.76 -7.45 8.88
N LEU A 389 -38.72 -8.27 8.64
CA LEU A 389 -38.85 -9.67 8.23
C LEU A 389 -39.42 -10.51 9.38
N ALA A 390 -38.85 -10.40 10.57
CA ALA A 390 -39.34 -11.10 11.76
C ALA A 390 -40.82 -10.81 12.06
N GLN A 391 -41.28 -9.55 11.89
CA GLN A 391 -42.69 -9.17 12.06
C GLN A 391 -43.62 -9.75 10.98
N ARG A 392 -43.11 -10.04 9.78
CA ARG A 392 -43.89 -10.70 8.70
C ARG A 392 -44.11 -12.17 9.01
N ASP A 393 -43.09 -12.86 9.50
CA ASP A 393 -43.17 -14.29 9.84
C ASP A 393 -44.13 -14.55 11.00
N TYR A 394 -44.23 -13.60 11.97
CA TYR A 394 -45.24 -13.66 13.05
C TYR A 394 -46.69 -13.43 12.60
N ARG A 395 -46.92 -12.86 11.41
CA ARG A 395 -48.28 -12.63 10.88
C ARG A 395 -48.80 -13.77 9.97
N ILE A 396 -47.97 -14.78 9.73
CA ILE A 396 -48.32 -15.93 8.87
C ILE A 396 -48.63 -17.18 9.72
N ILE A 397 -48.45 -17.11 11.05
CA ILE A 397 -48.90 -18.10 12.03
C ILE A 397 -50.20 -17.60 12.66
#